data_657a270576175aa60e0ec0cdd3b18c92
#
_entry.id   657a270576175aa60e0ec0cdd3b18c92
#
_cell.length_a   1.000
_cell.length_b   1.000
_cell.length_c   1.000
_cell.angle_alpha   90.00
_cell.angle_beta   90.00
_cell.angle_gamma   90.00
#
_symmetry.space_group_name_H-M   'P 1'
#
loop_
_entity.id
_entity.type
_entity.pdbx_description
1 polymer ?
#
loop_
_entity_poly.entity_id
_entity_poly.type
_entity_poly.pdbx_seq_one_letter_code
_entity_poly.pdbx_strand_id
1 'polypeptide(L)'
;MKKLSFLSAILGLSLINAASASEVITIYYSPSCPYCHYARNDISGRLVYEYPNLTVTEVDVSNPDNGPTYLEALKRCGLKSGGVPVIVYGDKCERGYSGLLLDGMRELLNASLNEEEKTLVASNRKAMEEDADAFKARNADRKKAVLQFSAKAIEEAPAQAQ
;
A
#
# COMPACT_ATOMS: atom_id res chain seq x y z
N MET A 1 30.16 31.59 53.61
CA MET A 1 29.09 31.80 52.64
C MET A 1 29.41 30.97 51.40
N LYS A 2 28.82 29.74 51.29
CA LYS A 2 29.08 28.83 50.15
C LYS A 2 27.87 28.90 49.23
N LYS A 3 28.08 29.36 48.01
CA LYS A 3 27.08 29.41 46.95
C LYS A 3 27.01 28.01 46.30
N LEU A 4 25.87 27.29 46.49
CA LEU A 4 25.54 26.08 45.76
C LEU A 4 24.96 26.49 44.39
N SER A 5 25.69 26.17 43.31
CA SER A 5 25.19 26.24 41.95
C SER A 5 24.45 24.92 41.63
N PHE A 6 23.14 25.04 41.42
CA PHE A 6 22.33 23.94 40.89
C PHE A 6 22.50 23.91 39.38
N LEU A 7 23.15 22.89 38.87
CA LEU A 7 23.19 22.56 37.44
C LEU A 7 21.95 21.75 37.10
N SER A 8 20.95 22.38 36.48
CA SER A 8 19.78 21.69 35.91
C SER A 8 20.19 21.02 34.60
N ALA A 9 20.36 19.71 34.62
CA ALA A 9 20.49 18.90 33.43
C ALA A 9 19.09 18.72 32.78
N ILE A 10 18.83 19.42 31.70
CA ILE A 10 17.66 19.21 30.86
C ILE A 10 17.94 17.99 29.98
N LEU A 11 17.37 16.86 30.38
CA LEU A 11 17.37 15.63 29.58
C LEU A 11 16.37 15.82 28.42
N GLY A 12 16.88 16.22 27.27
CA GLY A 12 16.08 16.30 26.05
C GLY A 12 15.65 14.91 25.59
N LEU A 13 14.39 14.57 25.83
CA LEU A 13 13.74 13.38 25.31
C LEU A 13 13.51 13.60 23.81
N SER A 14 14.46 13.14 22.97
CA SER A 14 14.27 13.10 21.52
C SER A 14 13.20 12.06 21.21
N LEU A 15 11.98 12.53 20.90
CA LEU A 15 10.93 11.71 20.30
C LEU A 15 11.42 11.31 18.90
N ILE A 16 11.96 10.09 18.78
CA ILE A 16 12.22 9.47 17.48
C ILE A 16 10.85 9.11 16.93
N ASN A 17 10.29 10.00 16.08
CA ASN A 17 9.21 9.62 15.19
C ASN A 17 9.77 8.58 14.23
N ALA A 18 9.56 7.29 14.53
CA ALA A 18 9.72 6.24 13.55
C ALA A 18 8.64 6.48 12.49
N ALA A 19 9.01 7.10 11.38
CA ALA A 19 8.14 7.17 10.22
C ALA A 19 7.89 5.72 9.78
N SER A 20 6.65 5.25 9.91
CA SER A 20 6.25 3.95 9.37
C SER A 20 6.59 3.90 7.89
N ALA A 21 7.30 2.85 7.47
CA ALA A 21 7.58 2.64 6.06
C ALA A 21 6.26 2.58 5.28
N SER A 22 6.19 3.30 4.18
CA SER A 22 5.04 3.22 3.28
C SER A 22 5.01 1.84 2.64
N GLU A 23 3.95 1.07 2.91
CA GLU A 23 3.72 -0.23 2.27
C GLU A 23 3.11 -0.01 0.88
N VAL A 24 3.62 -0.73 -0.12
CA VAL A 24 3.18 -0.61 -1.50
C VAL A 24 2.72 -1.96 -2.03
N ILE A 25 1.50 -2.00 -2.56
CA ILE A 25 0.97 -3.14 -3.33
C ILE A 25 0.83 -2.70 -4.78
N THR A 26 1.32 -3.51 -5.72
CA THR A 26 1.11 -3.28 -7.16
C THR A 26 0.19 -4.35 -7.71
N ILE A 27 -0.87 -3.93 -8.43
CA ILE A 27 -1.84 -4.81 -9.08
C ILE A 27 -1.71 -4.63 -10.60
N TYR A 28 -1.25 -5.67 -11.28
CA TYR A 28 -1.28 -5.76 -12.74
C TYR A 28 -2.62 -6.37 -13.14
N TYR A 29 -3.44 -5.62 -13.86
CA TYR A 29 -4.81 -6.00 -14.15
C TYR A 29 -5.21 -5.74 -15.61
N SER A 30 -6.32 -6.34 -16.03
CA SER A 30 -7.05 -5.95 -17.24
C SER A 30 -8.49 -5.55 -16.86
N PRO A 31 -9.06 -4.49 -17.46
CA PRO A 31 -10.44 -4.08 -17.21
C PRO A 31 -11.49 -5.16 -17.48
N SER A 32 -11.21 -6.09 -18.41
CA SER A 32 -12.10 -7.18 -18.78
C SER A 32 -11.98 -8.44 -17.90
N CYS A 33 -11.06 -8.45 -16.94
CA CYS A 33 -10.77 -9.62 -16.10
C CYS A 33 -11.65 -9.63 -14.84
N PRO A 34 -12.57 -10.59 -14.64
CA PRO A 34 -13.43 -10.65 -13.46
C PRO A 34 -12.66 -10.76 -12.13
N TYR A 35 -11.63 -11.59 -12.07
CA TYR A 35 -10.80 -11.72 -10.86
C TYR A 35 -10.01 -10.45 -10.53
N CYS A 36 -9.70 -9.63 -11.54
CA CYS A 36 -9.09 -8.33 -11.34
C CYS A 36 -10.03 -7.35 -10.66
N HIS A 37 -11.33 -7.42 -10.98
CA HIS A 37 -12.33 -6.61 -10.29
C HIS A 37 -12.43 -6.95 -8.80
N TYR A 38 -12.42 -8.23 -8.45
CA TYR A 38 -12.42 -8.65 -7.04
C TYR A 38 -11.14 -8.18 -6.33
N ALA A 39 -9.97 -8.39 -6.92
CA ALA A 39 -8.70 -7.93 -6.35
C ALA A 39 -8.70 -6.41 -6.09
N ARG A 40 -9.13 -5.62 -7.07
CA ARG A 40 -9.18 -4.16 -6.95
C ARG A 40 -10.21 -3.70 -5.92
N ASN A 41 -11.39 -4.31 -5.86
CA ASN A 41 -12.39 -3.99 -4.86
C ASN A 41 -11.87 -4.23 -3.44
N ASP A 42 -11.17 -5.34 -3.21
CA ASP A 42 -10.68 -5.70 -1.88
C ASP A 42 -9.38 -4.95 -1.53
N ILE A 43 -8.45 -4.80 -2.45
CA ILE A 43 -7.16 -4.16 -2.18
C ILE A 43 -7.28 -2.65 -2.27
N SER A 44 -7.65 -2.10 -3.43
CA SER A 44 -7.77 -0.65 -3.65
C SER A 44 -9.01 -0.06 -2.99
N GLY A 45 -10.09 -0.84 -2.91
CA GLY A 45 -11.38 -0.40 -2.37
C GLY A 45 -11.57 -0.67 -0.88
N ARG A 46 -10.72 -1.48 -0.26
CA ARG A 46 -10.84 -1.87 1.15
C ARG A 46 -9.54 -1.72 1.93
N LEU A 47 -8.46 -2.46 1.58
CA LEU A 47 -7.20 -2.41 2.34
C LEU A 47 -6.62 -0.99 2.43
N VAL A 48 -6.70 -0.20 1.37
CA VAL A 48 -6.24 1.21 1.39
C VAL A 48 -6.91 2.02 2.51
N TYR A 49 -8.15 1.72 2.84
CA TYR A 49 -8.88 2.41 3.91
C TYR A 49 -8.62 1.79 5.28
N GLU A 50 -8.38 0.48 5.35
CA GLU A 50 -8.00 -0.21 6.60
C GLU A 50 -6.60 0.24 7.07
N TYR A 51 -5.64 0.38 6.14
CA TYR A 51 -4.22 0.66 6.39
C TYR A 51 -3.83 2.09 5.96
N PRO A 52 -3.69 3.05 6.87
CA PRO A 52 -3.42 4.46 6.54
C PRO A 52 -2.13 4.70 5.75
N ASN A 53 -1.11 3.85 5.93
CA ASN A 53 0.19 3.98 5.28
C ASN A 53 0.31 3.15 3.98
N LEU A 54 -0.76 2.42 3.59
CA LEU A 54 -0.76 1.62 2.38
C LEU A 54 -0.99 2.50 1.14
N THR A 55 -0.17 2.27 0.12
CA THR A 55 -0.35 2.79 -1.23
C THR A 55 -0.55 1.62 -2.20
N VAL A 56 -1.48 1.76 -3.13
CA VAL A 56 -1.73 0.76 -4.16
C VAL A 56 -1.45 1.37 -5.52
N THR A 57 -0.63 0.68 -6.33
CA THR A 57 -0.41 1.06 -7.73
C THR A 57 -1.14 0.08 -8.63
N GLU A 58 -2.02 0.58 -9.48
CA GLU A 58 -2.76 -0.21 -10.46
C GLU A 58 -2.16 -0.02 -11.84
N VAL A 59 -1.79 -1.14 -12.50
CA VAL A 59 -1.15 -1.18 -13.82
C VAL A 59 -2.08 -1.89 -14.78
N ASP A 60 -2.72 -1.14 -15.69
CA ASP A 60 -3.53 -1.73 -16.74
C ASP A 60 -2.63 -2.35 -17.83
N VAL A 61 -2.61 -3.69 -17.87
CA VAL A 61 -1.79 -4.42 -18.87
C VAL A 61 -2.42 -4.48 -20.28
N SER A 62 -3.68 -4.04 -20.42
CA SER A 62 -4.29 -3.88 -21.73
C SER A 62 -3.79 -2.63 -22.47
N ASN A 63 -3.18 -1.68 -21.72
CA ASN A 63 -2.46 -0.55 -22.30
C ASN A 63 -1.07 -1.03 -22.77
N PRO A 64 -0.77 -0.99 -24.08
CA PRO A 64 0.52 -1.45 -24.62
C PRO A 64 1.74 -0.75 -24.01
N ASP A 65 1.62 0.51 -23.61
CA ASP A 65 2.70 1.30 -23.02
C ASP A 65 3.17 0.69 -21.66
N ASN A 66 2.29 -0.03 -20.96
CA ASN A 66 2.59 -0.69 -19.69
C ASN A 66 3.18 -2.11 -19.87
N GLY A 67 3.25 -2.61 -21.12
CA GLY A 67 3.75 -3.94 -21.42
C GLY A 67 5.15 -4.24 -20.87
N PRO A 68 6.16 -3.37 -21.07
CA PRO A 68 7.50 -3.56 -20.51
C PRO A 68 7.51 -3.73 -18.99
N THR A 69 6.79 -2.89 -18.27
CA THR A 69 6.68 -2.94 -16.80
C THR A 69 6.04 -4.25 -16.32
N TYR A 70 5.02 -4.71 -17.03
CA TYR A 70 4.39 -6.00 -16.73
C TYR A 70 5.33 -7.19 -16.97
N LEU A 71 6.06 -7.20 -18.09
CA LEU A 71 7.04 -8.26 -18.41
C LEU A 71 8.17 -8.32 -17.37
N GLU A 72 8.64 -7.16 -16.90
CA GLU A 72 9.63 -7.08 -15.84
C GLU A 72 9.08 -7.66 -14.52
N ALA A 73 7.84 -7.34 -14.17
CA ALA A 73 7.19 -7.92 -12.99
C ALA A 73 7.08 -9.44 -13.10
N LEU A 74 6.65 -9.99 -14.24
CA LEU A 74 6.62 -11.44 -14.46
C LEU A 74 7.99 -12.09 -14.25
N LYS A 75 9.04 -11.47 -14.81
CA LYS A 75 10.41 -11.95 -14.65
C LYS A 75 10.86 -11.94 -13.18
N ARG A 76 10.65 -10.84 -12.47
CA ARG A 76 10.97 -10.69 -11.03
C ARG A 76 10.24 -11.74 -10.20
N CYS A 77 8.99 -12.01 -10.53
CA CYS A 77 8.15 -13.00 -9.85
C CYS A 77 8.42 -14.46 -10.25
N GLY A 78 9.33 -14.71 -11.18
CA GLY A 78 9.61 -16.07 -11.70
C GLY A 78 8.43 -16.69 -12.46
N LEU A 79 7.50 -15.88 -12.97
CA LEU A 79 6.32 -16.33 -13.69
C LEU A 79 6.67 -16.52 -15.18
N LYS A 80 6.56 -17.77 -15.66
CA LYS A 80 6.92 -18.14 -17.03
C LYS A 80 5.90 -17.71 -18.09
N SER A 81 4.69 -17.37 -17.69
CA SER A 81 3.62 -16.95 -18.59
C SER A 81 2.81 -15.83 -17.95
N GLY A 82 2.22 -14.99 -18.81
CA GLY A 82 1.29 -13.93 -18.41
C GLY A 82 -0.01 -14.49 -17.83
N GLY A 83 -0.83 -13.59 -17.34
CA GLY A 83 -2.14 -13.81 -16.76
C GLY A 83 -2.40 -12.72 -15.71
N VAL A 84 -3.64 -12.36 -15.52
CA VAL A 84 -4.03 -11.31 -14.57
C VAL A 84 -5.15 -11.77 -13.65
N PRO A 85 -5.21 -11.22 -12.43
CA PRO A 85 -4.28 -10.26 -11.87
C PRO A 85 -2.93 -10.88 -11.49
N VAL A 86 -1.87 -10.07 -11.54
CA VAL A 86 -0.62 -10.34 -10.81
C VAL A 86 -0.52 -9.28 -9.72
N ILE A 87 -0.32 -9.71 -8.49
CA ILE A 87 -0.28 -8.86 -7.31
C ILE A 87 1.11 -8.98 -6.70
N VAL A 88 1.77 -7.83 -6.51
CA VAL A 88 3.11 -7.74 -5.94
C VAL A 88 3.06 -6.93 -4.66
N TYR A 89 3.59 -7.47 -3.56
CA TYR A 89 3.69 -6.79 -2.28
C TYR A 89 4.97 -7.24 -1.57
N GLY A 90 5.85 -6.28 -1.28
CA GLY A 90 7.20 -6.58 -0.83
C GLY A 90 7.95 -7.47 -1.82
N ASP A 91 8.44 -8.61 -1.35
CA ASP A 91 9.11 -9.66 -2.13
C ASP A 91 8.15 -10.77 -2.61
N LYS A 92 6.87 -10.67 -2.29
CA LYS A 92 5.85 -11.64 -2.64
C LYS A 92 5.17 -11.30 -3.96
N CYS A 93 4.86 -12.34 -4.73
CA CYS A 93 4.13 -12.24 -5.99
C CYS A 93 3.05 -13.32 -6.03
N GLU A 94 1.84 -12.90 -6.30
CA GLU A 94 0.70 -13.81 -6.46
C GLU A 94 0.06 -13.62 -7.83
N ARG A 95 -0.29 -14.75 -8.48
CA ARG A 95 -1.04 -14.75 -9.75
C ARG A 95 -2.44 -15.28 -9.50
N GLY A 96 -3.42 -14.50 -9.91
CA GLY A 96 -4.82 -14.75 -9.59
C GLY A 96 -5.23 -14.04 -8.30
N TYR A 97 -6.49 -14.23 -7.91
CA TYR A 97 -7.03 -13.62 -6.71
C TYR A 97 -8.08 -14.53 -6.06
N SER A 98 -8.03 -14.59 -4.72
CA SER A 98 -9.04 -15.23 -3.87
C SER A 98 -9.11 -14.52 -2.52
N GLY A 99 -10.19 -14.76 -1.76
CA GLY A 99 -10.34 -14.19 -0.42
C GLY A 99 -9.24 -14.61 0.56
N LEU A 100 -8.68 -15.82 0.40
CA LEU A 100 -7.54 -16.29 1.21
C LEU A 100 -6.29 -15.43 1.02
N LEU A 101 -6.09 -14.92 -0.20
CA LEU A 101 -4.98 -14.01 -0.48
C LEU A 101 -5.12 -12.69 0.30
N LEU A 102 -6.34 -12.16 0.42
CA LEU A 102 -6.60 -10.95 1.19
C LEU A 102 -6.18 -11.10 2.66
N ASP A 103 -6.49 -12.24 3.26
CA ASP A 103 -6.13 -12.49 4.66
C ASP A 103 -4.60 -12.63 4.84
N GLY A 104 -3.94 -13.35 3.92
CA GLY A 104 -2.47 -13.42 3.90
C GLY A 104 -1.79 -12.06 3.72
N MET A 105 -2.35 -11.17 2.90
CA MET A 105 -1.87 -9.79 2.76
C MET A 105 -2.01 -9.01 4.07
N ARG A 106 -3.14 -9.16 4.77
CA ARG A 106 -3.34 -8.53 6.08
C ARG A 106 -2.32 -9.00 7.12
N GLU A 107 -2.02 -10.30 7.16
CA GLU A 107 -0.99 -10.84 8.05
C GLU A 107 0.38 -10.20 7.78
N LEU A 108 0.76 -10.08 6.51
CA LEU A 108 2.04 -9.46 6.13
C LEU A 108 2.07 -7.96 6.46
N LEU A 109 1.01 -7.22 6.14
CA LEU A 109 0.90 -5.81 6.47
C LEU A 109 0.95 -5.59 8.00
N ASN A 110 0.27 -6.43 8.78
CA ASN A 110 0.28 -6.34 10.24
C ASN A 110 1.65 -6.65 10.86
N ALA A 111 2.49 -7.45 10.20
CA ALA A 111 3.80 -7.83 10.71
C ALA A 111 4.76 -6.63 10.83
N SER A 112 4.58 -5.58 10.01
CA SER A 112 5.39 -4.36 10.03
C SER A 112 4.87 -3.29 11.00
N LEU A 113 3.65 -3.46 11.57
CA LEU A 113 2.99 -2.46 12.40
C LEU A 113 3.36 -2.56 13.89
N ASN A 114 3.46 -1.43 14.55
CA ASN A 114 3.48 -1.35 16.01
C ASN A 114 2.07 -1.54 16.61
N GLU A 115 1.95 -1.62 17.94
CA GLU A 115 0.67 -1.92 18.60
C GLU A 115 -0.38 -0.79 18.44
N GLU A 116 0.05 0.46 18.37
CA GLU A 116 -0.85 1.59 18.13
C GLU A 116 -1.44 1.53 16.71
N GLU A 117 -0.59 1.28 15.72
CA GLU A 117 -0.99 1.11 14.33
C GLU A 117 -1.92 -0.10 14.14
N LYS A 118 -1.63 -1.24 14.79
CA LYS A 118 -2.51 -2.41 14.77
C LYS A 118 -3.90 -2.09 15.35
N THR A 119 -3.93 -1.32 16.44
CA THR A 119 -5.20 -0.89 17.05
C THR A 119 -5.99 0.00 16.10
N LEU A 120 -5.33 0.94 15.44
CA LEU A 120 -5.95 1.81 14.43
C LEU A 120 -6.50 1.00 13.24
N VAL A 121 -5.71 0.09 12.69
CA VAL A 121 -6.12 -0.79 11.58
C VAL A 121 -7.32 -1.65 11.98
N ALA A 122 -7.33 -2.22 13.19
CA ALA A 122 -8.46 -3.01 13.69
C ALA A 122 -9.73 -2.15 13.81
N SER A 123 -9.61 -0.91 14.29
CA SER A 123 -10.72 0.05 14.37
C SER A 123 -11.25 0.42 12.97
N ASN A 124 -10.35 0.70 12.02
CA ASN A 124 -10.72 1.02 10.64
C ASN A 124 -11.44 -0.16 9.97
N ARG A 125 -10.92 -1.39 10.16
CA ARG A 125 -11.55 -2.61 9.65
C ARG A 125 -12.97 -2.78 10.19
N LYS A 126 -13.15 -2.63 11.49
CA LYS A 126 -14.47 -2.69 12.12
C LYS A 126 -15.43 -1.66 11.54
N ALA A 127 -14.99 -0.41 11.42
CA ALA A 127 -15.81 0.65 10.82
C ALA A 127 -16.17 0.37 9.34
N MET A 128 -15.25 -0.24 8.57
CA MET A 128 -15.49 -0.71 7.20
C MET A 128 -16.52 -1.86 7.15
N GLU A 129 -16.55 -2.73 8.16
CA GLU A 129 -17.51 -3.83 8.26
C GLU A 129 -18.90 -3.35 8.67
N GLU A 130 -18.97 -2.32 9.51
CA GLU A 130 -20.24 -1.74 9.97
C GLU A 130 -20.92 -0.89 8.89
N ASP A 131 -20.19 0.01 8.23
CA ASP A 131 -20.70 0.87 7.15
C ASP A 131 -19.54 1.36 6.26
N ALA A 132 -19.23 0.58 5.22
CA ALA A 132 -18.14 0.85 4.30
C ALA A 132 -18.30 2.20 3.58
N ASP A 133 -19.50 2.55 3.17
CA ASP A 133 -19.76 3.75 2.38
C ASP A 133 -19.57 5.00 3.24
N ALA A 134 -20.14 5.03 4.43
CA ALA A 134 -19.95 6.12 5.37
C ALA A 134 -18.48 6.25 5.82
N PHE A 135 -17.79 5.13 6.06
CA PHE A 135 -16.38 5.17 6.43
C PHE A 135 -15.51 5.72 5.29
N LYS A 136 -15.70 5.25 4.05
CA LYS A 136 -14.98 5.76 2.87
C LYS A 136 -15.27 7.23 2.60
N ALA A 137 -16.51 7.68 2.80
CA ALA A 137 -16.86 9.10 2.64
C ALA A 137 -16.09 10.00 3.62
N ARG A 138 -15.99 9.58 4.89
CA ARG A 138 -15.21 10.31 5.92
C ARG A 138 -13.70 10.29 5.67
N ASN A 139 -13.19 9.28 4.95
CA ASN A 139 -11.77 9.08 4.64
C ASN A 139 -11.50 9.20 3.13
N ALA A 140 -12.20 10.09 2.44
CA ALA A 140 -12.16 10.21 0.98
C ALA A 140 -10.78 10.55 0.41
N ASP A 141 -9.91 11.16 1.19
CA ASP A 141 -8.52 11.47 0.86
C ASP A 141 -7.70 10.20 0.63
N ARG A 142 -8.05 9.06 1.28
CA ARG A 142 -7.40 7.76 1.06
C ARG A 142 -7.50 7.26 -0.39
N LYS A 143 -8.48 7.74 -1.13
CA LYS A 143 -8.60 7.45 -2.56
C LYS A 143 -7.36 7.87 -3.35
N LYS A 144 -6.62 8.88 -2.88
CA LYS A 144 -5.36 9.36 -3.48
C LYS A 144 -4.19 8.38 -3.32
N ALA A 145 -4.31 7.43 -2.40
CA ALA A 145 -3.32 6.36 -2.22
C ALA A 145 -3.48 5.21 -3.24
N VAL A 146 -4.49 5.27 -4.11
CA VAL A 146 -4.64 4.38 -5.26
C VAL A 146 -4.13 5.12 -6.50
N LEU A 147 -2.96 4.73 -6.97
CA LEU A 147 -2.25 5.35 -8.09
C LEU A 147 -2.52 4.54 -9.36
N GLN A 148 -2.87 5.24 -10.44
CA GLN A 148 -2.91 4.64 -11.77
C GLN A 148 -1.52 4.81 -12.41
N PHE A 149 -0.87 3.69 -12.69
CA PHE A 149 0.43 3.72 -13.35
C PHE A 149 0.28 4.15 -14.82
N SER A 150 1.20 5.04 -15.25
CA SER A 150 1.33 5.42 -16.65
C SER A 150 2.81 5.48 -17.01
N ALA A 151 3.24 4.64 -17.95
CA ALA A 151 4.62 4.64 -18.44
C ALA A 151 4.98 6.01 -19.04
N LYS A 152 4.04 6.68 -19.73
CA LYS A 152 4.25 8.03 -20.28
C LYS A 152 4.51 9.09 -19.22
N ALA A 153 3.87 9.00 -18.07
CA ALA A 153 4.07 9.97 -16.99
C ALA A 153 5.50 9.91 -16.39
N ILE A 154 6.17 8.77 -16.50
CA ILE A 154 7.56 8.60 -16.06
C ILE A 154 8.54 9.22 -17.05
N GLU A 155 8.26 9.11 -18.36
CA GLU A 155 9.11 9.67 -19.42
C GLU A 155 9.00 11.19 -19.48
N GLU A 156 7.84 11.77 -19.12
CA GLU A 156 7.58 13.20 -19.08
C GLU A 156 8.00 13.87 -17.76
N ALA A 157 8.37 13.11 -16.73
CA ALA A 157 8.86 13.65 -15.48
C ALA A 157 10.25 14.29 -15.73
N PRO A 158 10.42 15.61 -15.51
CA PRO A 158 11.70 16.26 -15.74
C PRO A 158 12.77 15.62 -14.84
N ALA A 159 13.95 15.36 -15.41
CA ALA A 159 15.14 14.87 -14.72
C ALA A 159 15.68 15.92 -13.72
N GLN A 160 14.87 16.29 -12.74
CA GLN A 160 15.19 17.24 -11.69
C GLN A 160 15.08 16.58 -10.32
N ALA A 161 15.97 15.65 -10.05
CA ALA A 161 16.40 15.28 -8.68
C ALA A 161 17.63 14.36 -8.79
N GLN A 162 18.77 14.94 -9.16
CA GLN A 162 20.10 14.40 -8.83
C GLN A 162 20.83 15.39 -7.95
#